data_bc8a400a217477e6088cf435c0d56990
#
_entry.id   bc8a400a217477e6088cf435c0d56990
#
_cell.length_a   1.000
_cell.length_b   1.000
_cell.length_c   1.000
_cell.angle_alpha   90.00
_cell.angle_beta   90.00
_cell.angle_gamma   90.00
#
_symmetry.space_group_name_H-M   'P 1'
#
loop_
_entity.id
_entity.type
_entity.pdbx_description
1 polymer ?
#
loop_
_entity_poly.entity_id
_entity_poly.type
_entity_poly.pdbx_seq_one_letter_code
_entity_poly.pdbx_strand_id
1 'polypeptide(L)'
;MEITKANRKWLDDLHLSHPVVIAGPCSAETEEQVLKIAHALKDTDVTYYRAGIWKPRTRPGMFEGVGALGLKWLERVKKETGLKTATEVANKDHVRLALEHDIDMLWIGARSTVSPFIVQEIADELKGTDKIILVKNPVNPDLSLWIGAIERLLRADIQNLGVIHRGFSTYEKTQYRNIPEWQLVIELQNKFPDLPLICDPSHITGKRELIFDVSQTALDLNFNGLMIETHCTPDEAWSDAAQQVTPERLIQIMNDLRIRQISFGEGDYASQIASLRSRIDIIDNELLELRKKRMSLSDEIGHLKKANNVAILQNTRWHEILGKMILEGEQYGLSEEFVIKIFKAIHQESINRQEKIVKGK
;
A
#
# COMPACT_ATOMS: atom_id res chain seq x y z
N MET A 1 -6.65 19.87 -20.88
CA MET A 1 -5.38 19.17 -21.07
C MET A 1 -5.63 17.71 -20.73
N GLU A 2 -5.50 16.81 -21.68
CA GLU A 2 -5.64 15.38 -21.43
C GLU A 2 -4.51 14.94 -20.51
N ILE A 3 -4.83 14.18 -19.45
CA ILE A 3 -3.81 13.65 -18.54
C ILE A 3 -3.19 12.45 -19.24
N THR A 4 -1.86 12.43 -19.36
CA THR A 4 -1.12 11.26 -19.86
C THR A 4 -1.52 10.03 -19.05
N LYS A 5 -1.83 8.91 -19.72
CA LYS A 5 -2.19 7.68 -19.02
C LYS A 5 -0.95 7.05 -18.42
N ALA A 6 -1.07 6.54 -17.20
CA ALA A 6 -0.06 5.66 -16.64
C ALA A 6 0.14 4.45 -17.56
N ASN A 7 1.38 3.99 -17.68
CA ASN A 7 1.70 2.79 -18.43
C ASN A 7 2.67 1.92 -17.62
N ARG A 8 2.80 0.67 -17.99
CA ARG A 8 3.70 -0.28 -17.35
C ARG A 8 4.97 -0.58 -18.15
N LYS A 9 5.27 0.24 -19.17
CA LYS A 9 6.36 -0.01 -20.11
C LYS A 9 7.70 -0.28 -19.42
N TRP A 10 8.08 0.54 -18.43
CA TRP A 10 9.33 0.36 -17.70
C TRP A 10 9.44 -1.00 -17.00
N LEU A 11 8.29 -1.57 -16.57
CA LEU A 11 8.22 -2.88 -15.95
C LEU A 11 8.32 -3.99 -17.00
N ASP A 12 7.58 -3.86 -18.10
CA ASP A 12 7.56 -4.83 -19.19
C ASP A 12 8.93 -4.91 -19.90
N ASP A 13 9.63 -3.79 -20.04
CA ASP A 13 10.99 -3.70 -20.60
C ASP A 13 12.06 -4.45 -19.76
N LEU A 14 11.77 -4.77 -18.50
CA LEU A 14 12.66 -5.59 -17.67
C LEU A 14 12.66 -7.07 -18.07
N HIS A 15 11.64 -7.55 -18.78
CA HIS A 15 11.48 -8.94 -19.23
C HIS A 15 11.69 -10.00 -18.13
N LEU A 16 11.28 -9.69 -16.89
CA LEU A 16 11.47 -10.59 -15.76
C LEU A 16 10.43 -11.73 -15.77
N SER A 17 10.87 -12.92 -15.41
CA SER A 17 10.00 -14.08 -15.15
C SER A 17 9.49 -14.14 -13.69
N HIS A 18 9.91 -13.22 -12.86
CA HIS A 18 9.60 -13.10 -11.43
C HIS A 18 9.19 -11.65 -11.10
N PRO A 19 8.57 -11.40 -9.94
CA PRO A 19 8.25 -10.05 -9.48
C PRO A 19 9.49 -9.15 -9.38
N VAL A 20 9.34 -7.85 -9.61
CA VAL A 20 10.42 -6.89 -9.35
C VAL A 20 10.79 -6.92 -7.86
N VAL A 21 12.07 -7.05 -7.56
CA VAL A 21 12.59 -7.04 -6.19
C VAL A 21 13.45 -5.80 -5.98
N ILE A 22 13.02 -4.95 -5.07
CA ILE A 22 13.75 -3.75 -4.62
C ILE A 22 14.24 -4.04 -3.21
N ALA A 23 15.54 -4.27 -3.02
CA ALA A 23 16.08 -4.67 -1.72
C ALA A 23 17.34 -3.90 -1.34
N GLY A 24 17.59 -3.80 -0.05
CA GLY A 24 18.73 -3.09 0.54
C GLY A 24 18.33 -2.42 1.85
N PRO A 25 19.23 -1.68 2.50
CA PRO A 25 19.01 -1.19 3.86
C PRO A 25 17.90 -0.15 3.95
N CYS A 26 17.28 -0.07 5.12
CA CYS A 26 16.38 1.03 5.47
C CYS A 26 17.10 2.37 5.29
N SER A 27 18.30 2.49 5.89
CA SER A 27 19.18 3.65 5.77
C SER A 27 20.55 3.23 5.28
N ALA A 28 21.18 4.05 4.42
CA ALA A 28 22.63 4.03 4.26
C ALA A 28 23.24 4.61 5.54
N GLU A 29 24.09 3.85 6.21
CA GLU A 29 24.68 4.20 7.50
C GLU A 29 26.18 4.45 7.37
N THR A 30 26.86 3.51 6.73
CA THR A 30 28.29 3.59 6.38
C THR A 30 28.49 3.04 4.97
N GLU A 31 29.59 3.44 4.33
CA GLU A 31 29.95 2.92 3.00
C GLU A 31 30.18 1.41 3.04
N GLU A 32 30.84 0.92 4.09
CA GLU A 32 31.09 -0.51 4.29
C GLU A 32 29.76 -1.30 4.39
N GLN A 33 28.80 -0.83 5.18
CA GLN A 33 27.47 -1.45 5.31
C GLN A 33 26.76 -1.51 3.96
N VAL A 34 26.74 -0.40 3.22
CA VAL A 34 26.07 -0.30 1.90
C VAL A 34 26.69 -1.30 0.91
N LEU A 35 28.02 -1.32 0.79
CA LEU A 35 28.72 -2.21 -0.14
C LEU A 35 28.59 -3.68 0.27
N LYS A 36 28.72 -3.99 1.56
CA LYS A 36 28.57 -5.37 2.06
C LYS A 36 27.22 -5.96 1.71
N ILE A 37 26.14 -5.21 1.89
CA ILE A 37 24.79 -5.65 1.52
C ILE A 37 24.68 -5.80 -0.01
N ALA A 38 25.17 -4.81 -0.79
CA ALA A 38 25.10 -4.85 -2.24
C ALA A 38 25.84 -6.07 -2.82
N HIS A 39 27.04 -6.38 -2.32
CA HIS A 39 27.80 -7.58 -2.74
C HIS A 39 27.09 -8.89 -2.38
N ALA A 40 26.34 -8.93 -1.26
CA ALA A 40 25.54 -10.10 -0.89
C ALA A 40 24.30 -10.29 -1.79
N LEU A 41 23.84 -9.23 -2.45
CA LEU A 41 22.63 -9.23 -3.29
C LEU A 41 22.91 -9.28 -4.80
N LYS A 42 24.15 -9.04 -5.26
CA LYS A 42 24.47 -8.85 -6.68
C LYS A 42 24.14 -10.05 -7.59
N ASP A 43 24.25 -11.28 -7.07
CA ASP A 43 24.04 -12.52 -7.82
C ASP A 43 22.68 -13.16 -7.47
N THR A 44 21.68 -12.34 -7.10
CA THR A 44 20.33 -12.77 -6.73
C THR A 44 19.28 -12.16 -7.67
N ASP A 45 18.00 -12.47 -7.46
CA ASP A 45 16.88 -11.90 -8.22
C ASP A 45 16.56 -10.43 -7.84
N VAL A 46 17.41 -9.75 -7.09
CA VAL A 46 17.23 -8.33 -6.76
C VAL A 46 17.43 -7.48 -8.01
N THR A 47 16.36 -6.78 -8.40
CA THR A 47 16.34 -5.93 -9.60
C THR A 47 16.92 -4.55 -9.33
N TYR A 48 16.61 -3.98 -8.16
CA TYR A 48 17.08 -2.66 -7.74
C TYR A 48 17.62 -2.72 -6.32
N TYR A 49 18.82 -2.16 -6.12
CA TYR A 49 19.38 -1.95 -4.79
C TYR A 49 18.85 -0.63 -4.23
N ARG A 50 18.16 -0.69 -3.09
CA ARG A 50 17.65 0.50 -2.41
C ARG A 50 18.53 0.88 -1.23
N ALA A 51 18.71 2.19 -0.98
CA ALA A 51 19.17 2.70 0.30
C ALA A 51 18.55 4.08 0.57
N GLY A 52 18.00 4.27 1.77
CA GLY A 52 17.50 5.57 2.19
C GLY A 52 18.66 6.45 2.65
N ILE A 53 19.00 7.48 1.89
CA ILE A 53 20.09 8.42 2.24
C ILE A 53 19.57 9.70 2.89
N TRP A 54 18.32 10.03 2.68
CA TRP A 54 17.57 11.09 3.36
C TRP A 54 16.37 10.47 4.09
N LYS A 55 16.21 10.80 5.38
CA LYS A 55 15.18 10.20 6.24
C LYS A 55 14.32 11.30 6.87
N PRO A 56 13.12 11.58 6.30
CA PRO A 56 12.20 12.52 6.92
C PRO A 56 11.68 11.97 8.26
N ARG A 57 12.20 12.49 9.38
CA ARG A 57 11.84 12.03 10.73
C ARG A 57 10.74 12.90 11.33
N THR A 58 9.83 12.27 12.05
CA THR A 58 8.75 12.98 12.76
C THR A 58 9.28 13.71 13.99
N ARG A 59 10.35 13.18 14.62
CA ARG A 59 10.97 13.78 15.81
C ARG A 59 12.40 14.16 15.50
N PRO A 60 12.85 15.37 15.92
CA PRO A 60 14.25 15.77 15.81
C PRO A 60 15.15 14.89 16.70
N GLY A 61 16.44 14.83 16.36
CA GLY A 61 17.42 14.04 17.12
C GLY A 61 17.50 12.56 16.78
N MET A 62 16.70 12.08 15.83
CA MET A 62 16.88 10.75 15.25
C MET A 62 17.82 10.82 14.03
N PHE A 63 18.39 9.68 13.63
CA PHE A 63 19.24 9.60 12.44
C PHE A 63 18.46 10.04 11.19
N GLU A 64 18.88 11.15 10.57
CA GLU A 64 18.20 11.78 9.42
C GLU A 64 18.79 11.34 8.07
N GLY A 65 19.72 10.38 8.09
CA GLY A 65 20.43 9.89 6.91
C GLY A 65 21.79 10.57 6.73
N VAL A 66 22.57 10.01 5.79
CA VAL A 66 23.93 10.53 5.46
C VAL A 66 23.90 11.63 4.40
N GLY A 67 22.73 11.92 3.84
CA GLY A 67 22.55 12.93 2.82
C GLY A 67 23.26 12.59 1.50
N ALA A 68 23.71 13.62 0.79
CA ALA A 68 24.35 13.51 -0.51
C ALA A 68 25.61 12.61 -0.53
N LEU A 69 26.27 12.40 0.61
CA LEU A 69 27.39 11.45 0.69
C LEU A 69 26.99 10.04 0.26
N GLY A 70 25.78 9.62 0.61
CA GLY A 70 25.25 8.31 0.25
C GLY A 70 25.08 8.08 -1.27
N LEU A 71 24.95 9.15 -2.05
CA LEU A 71 24.89 9.04 -3.51
C LEU A 71 26.20 8.46 -4.08
N LYS A 72 27.34 8.89 -3.56
CA LYS A 72 28.65 8.35 -3.97
C LYS A 72 28.78 6.87 -3.63
N TRP A 73 28.18 6.44 -2.53
CA TRP A 73 28.16 5.02 -2.17
C TRP A 73 27.26 4.21 -3.11
N LEU A 74 26.12 4.78 -3.54
CA LEU A 74 25.24 4.16 -4.53
C LEU A 74 25.88 4.09 -5.91
N GLU A 75 26.67 5.09 -6.34
CA GLU A 75 27.50 4.99 -7.56
C GLU A 75 28.50 3.84 -7.49
N ARG A 76 29.15 3.66 -6.32
CA ARG A 76 30.03 2.52 -6.10
C ARG A 76 29.30 1.19 -6.17
N VAL A 77 28.11 1.08 -5.56
CA VAL A 77 27.26 -0.11 -5.68
C VAL A 77 27.03 -0.45 -7.15
N LYS A 78 26.57 0.52 -7.94
CA LYS A 78 26.32 0.33 -9.39
C LYS A 78 27.58 -0.13 -10.11
N LYS A 79 28.71 0.50 -9.86
CA LYS A 79 30.00 0.18 -10.49
C LYS A 79 30.55 -1.20 -10.09
N GLU A 80 30.44 -1.58 -8.81
CA GLU A 80 31.07 -2.79 -8.27
C GLU A 80 30.19 -4.05 -8.43
N THR A 81 28.87 -3.87 -8.48
CA THR A 81 27.93 -5.00 -8.49
C THR A 81 27.07 -5.09 -9.75
N GLY A 82 26.97 -4.02 -10.51
CA GLY A 82 26.04 -3.93 -11.66
C GLY A 82 24.57 -3.74 -11.28
N LEU A 83 24.22 -3.71 -9.98
CA LEU A 83 22.85 -3.50 -9.52
C LEU A 83 22.40 -2.08 -9.88
N LYS A 84 21.20 -1.95 -10.40
CA LYS A 84 20.51 -0.65 -10.54
C LYS A 84 20.19 -0.09 -9.15
N THR A 85 20.25 1.22 -8.99
CA THR A 85 20.13 1.87 -7.68
C THR A 85 18.83 2.63 -7.50
N ALA A 86 18.33 2.68 -6.26
CA ALA A 86 17.11 3.38 -5.90
C ALA A 86 17.27 4.14 -4.58
N THR A 87 16.67 5.34 -4.47
CA THR A 87 16.65 6.12 -3.23
C THR A 87 15.39 6.96 -3.07
N GLU A 88 15.10 7.41 -1.83
CA GLU A 88 14.01 8.34 -1.51
C GLU A 88 14.38 9.77 -1.89
N VAL A 89 13.41 10.52 -2.42
CA VAL A 89 13.51 11.97 -2.62
C VAL A 89 12.36 12.68 -1.90
N ALA A 90 12.64 13.83 -1.30
CA ALA A 90 11.67 14.59 -0.51
C ALA A 90 11.51 16.06 -0.97
N ASN A 91 12.30 16.50 -1.92
CA ASN A 91 12.26 17.83 -2.52
C ASN A 91 13.01 17.85 -3.86
N LYS A 92 12.96 19.00 -4.57
CA LYS A 92 13.64 19.19 -5.86
C LYS A 92 15.17 19.06 -5.80
N ASP A 93 15.81 19.50 -4.70
CA ASP A 93 17.28 19.41 -4.55
C ASP A 93 17.75 17.97 -4.44
N HIS A 94 16.97 17.10 -3.73
CA HIS A 94 17.22 15.66 -3.69
C HIS A 94 17.11 15.04 -5.09
N VAL A 95 16.11 15.45 -5.89
CA VAL A 95 15.95 14.98 -7.28
C VAL A 95 17.16 15.37 -8.11
N ARG A 96 17.55 16.65 -8.11
CA ARG A 96 18.70 17.13 -8.89
C ARG A 96 19.97 16.36 -8.54
N LEU A 97 20.30 16.23 -7.26
CA LEU A 97 21.46 15.47 -6.83
C LEU A 97 21.40 14.00 -7.22
N ALA A 98 20.24 13.35 -7.13
CA ALA A 98 20.06 11.98 -7.56
C ALA A 98 20.23 11.80 -9.08
N LEU A 99 19.80 12.77 -9.88
CA LEU A 99 20.02 12.79 -11.34
C LEU A 99 21.49 12.99 -11.69
N GLU A 100 22.20 13.90 -11.01
CA GLU A 100 23.66 14.12 -11.17
C GLU A 100 24.48 12.86 -10.89
N HIS A 101 24.02 11.99 -9.99
CA HIS A 101 24.66 10.72 -9.62
C HIS A 101 24.05 9.50 -10.35
N ASP A 102 23.28 9.72 -11.40
CA ASP A 102 22.68 8.69 -12.26
C ASP A 102 21.96 7.58 -11.47
N ILE A 103 21.17 7.94 -10.47
CA ILE A 103 20.29 6.99 -9.77
C ILE A 103 19.20 6.52 -10.73
N ASP A 104 18.92 5.22 -10.77
CA ASP A 104 18.03 4.62 -11.78
C ASP A 104 16.54 4.75 -11.42
N MET A 105 16.21 4.70 -10.11
CA MET A 105 14.84 4.75 -9.61
C MET A 105 14.75 5.68 -8.40
N LEU A 106 13.72 6.51 -8.35
CA LEU A 106 13.45 7.40 -7.23
C LEU A 106 12.08 7.08 -6.63
N TRP A 107 11.94 7.20 -5.31
CA TRP A 107 10.59 7.15 -4.73
C TRP A 107 10.29 8.36 -3.87
N ILE A 108 9.03 8.80 -3.97
CA ILE A 108 8.47 9.85 -3.11
C ILE A 108 7.96 9.17 -1.84
N GLY A 109 8.49 9.58 -0.68
CA GLY A 109 8.13 9.00 0.60
C GLY A 109 6.70 9.34 1.04
N ALA A 110 6.13 8.50 1.91
CA ALA A 110 4.75 8.62 2.38
C ALA A 110 4.42 9.98 3.03
N ARG A 111 5.40 10.62 3.67
CA ARG A 111 5.25 11.97 4.26
C ARG A 111 5.30 13.09 3.22
N SER A 112 6.04 12.89 2.13
CA SER A 112 6.14 13.85 1.03
C SER A 112 4.93 13.75 0.10
N THR A 113 4.37 12.56 -0.10
CA THR A 113 3.21 12.31 -0.95
C THR A 113 1.98 13.13 -0.54
N VAL A 114 1.82 13.44 0.73
CA VAL A 114 0.68 14.23 1.25
C VAL A 114 0.79 15.74 0.95
N SER A 115 1.93 16.21 0.48
CA SER A 115 2.16 17.63 0.18
C SER A 115 2.09 17.91 -1.31
N PRO A 116 1.00 18.53 -1.81
CA PRO A 116 0.88 18.86 -3.23
C PRO A 116 2.01 19.76 -3.76
N PHE A 117 2.54 20.66 -2.93
CA PHE A 117 3.65 21.56 -3.30
C PHE A 117 4.95 20.76 -3.49
N ILE A 118 5.30 19.88 -2.56
CA ILE A 118 6.50 19.04 -2.65
C ILE A 118 6.42 18.14 -3.88
N VAL A 119 5.27 17.47 -4.09
CA VAL A 119 5.08 16.59 -5.24
C VAL A 119 5.19 17.38 -6.55
N GLN A 120 4.67 18.62 -6.59
CA GLN A 120 4.78 19.47 -7.79
C GLN A 120 6.23 19.88 -8.05
N GLU A 121 6.98 20.32 -7.04
CA GLU A 121 8.40 20.65 -7.18
C GLU A 121 9.23 19.46 -7.68
N ILE A 122 8.96 18.25 -7.16
CA ILE A 122 9.60 17.01 -7.62
C ILE A 122 9.23 16.72 -9.07
N ALA A 123 7.96 16.85 -9.43
CA ALA A 123 7.47 16.61 -10.79
C ALA A 123 8.09 17.57 -11.81
N ASP A 124 8.22 18.84 -11.43
CA ASP A 124 8.82 19.87 -12.31
C ASP A 124 10.32 19.59 -12.55
N GLU A 125 11.06 19.14 -11.54
CA GLU A 125 12.49 18.78 -11.64
C GLU A 125 12.72 17.49 -12.44
N LEU A 126 11.77 16.56 -12.41
CA LEU A 126 11.84 15.28 -13.14
C LEU A 126 11.43 15.40 -14.60
N LYS A 127 10.86 16.52 -15.02
CA LYS A 127 10.34 16.69 -16.36
C LYS A 127 11.41 16.48 -17.43
N GLY A 128 11.10 15.61 -18.41
CA GLY A 128 12.01 15.27 -19.49
C GLY A 128 13.09 14.24 -19.12
N THR A 129 13.02 13.63 -17.93
CA THR A 129 13.89 12.50 -17.55
C THR A 129 13.19 11.17 -17.87
N ASP A 130 13.99 10.11 -18.03
CA ASP A 130 13.53 8.74 -18.25
C ASP A 130 13.53 7.89 -16.97
N LYS A 131 13.79 8.51 -15.81
CA LYS A 131 13.91 7.80 -14.54
C LYS A 131 12.59 7.18 -14.10
N ILE A 132 12.68 6.06 -13.39
CA ILE A 132 11.52 5.38 -12.81
C ILE A 132 11.17 6.07 -11.49
N ILE A 133 9.90 6.48 -11.36
CA ILE A 133 9.42 7.18 -10.17
C ILE A 133 8.32 6.34 -9.49
N LEU A 134 8.53 6.02 -8.23
CA LEU A 134 7.55 5.32 -7.42
C LEU A 134 6.96 6.27 -6.37
N VAL A 135 5.64 6.19 -6.15
CA VAL A 135 4.95 7.03 -5.16
C VAL A 135 4.45 6.15 -4.02
N LYS A 136 4.99 6.32 -2.82
CA LYS A 136 4.44 5.64 -1.63
C LYS A 136 3.06 6.18 -1.29
N ASN A 137 2.15 5.31 -0.83
CA ASN A 137 0.87 5.77 -0.31
C ASN A 137 1.06 6.75 0.86
N PRO A 138 0.12 7.69 1.06
CA PRO A 138 0.08 8.56 2.24
C PRO A 138 0.16 7.77 3.55
N VAL A 139 0.65 8.41 4.62
CA VAL A 139 0.68 7.79 5.95
C VAL A 139 -0.74 7.43 6.41
N ASN A 140 -1.69 8.35 6.23
CA ASN A 140 -3.11 8.11 6.56
C ASN A 140 -3.84 7.49 5.36
N PRO A 141 -4.94 6.74 5.58
CA PRO A 141 -5.72 6.10 4.53
C PRO A 141 -6.56 7.13 3.74
N ASP A 142 -5.89 7.86 2.85
CA ASP A 142 -6.48 8.87 1.98
C ASP A 142 -6.11 8.59 0.52
N LEU A 143 -7.04 7.95 -0.19
CA LEU A 143 -6.87 7.60 -1.60
C LEU A 143 -6.79 8.85 -2.50
N SER A 144 -7.51 9.92 -2.15
CA SER A 144 -7.53 11.14 -2.96
C SER A 144 -6.17 11.85 -2.97
N LEU A 145 -5.46 11.86 -1.83
CA LEU A 145 -4.10 12.39 -1.76
C LEU A 145 -3.12 11.56 -2.59
N TRP A 146 -3.25 10.23 -2.57
CA TRP A 146 -2.40 9.35 -3.37
C TRP A 146 -2.64 9.55 -4.86
N ILE A 147 -3.91 9.55 -5.27
CA ILE A 147 -4.31 9.85 -6.65
C ILE A 147 -3.80 11.23 -7.09
N GLY A 148 -3.96 12.24 -6.25
CA GLY A 148 -3.50 13.60 -6.56
C GLY A 148 -2.00 13.70 -6.80
N ALA A 149 -1.18 12.93 -6.05
CA ALA A 149 0.26 12.85 -6.26
C ALA A 149 0.59 12.20 -7.61
N ILE A 150 -0.06 11.07 -7.95
CA ILE A 150 0.09 10.36 -9.22
C ILE A 150 -0.30 11.27 -10.39
N GLU A 151 -1.45 11.92 -10.32
CA GLU A 151 -1.95 12.82 -11.38
C GLU A 151 -1.03 14.01 -11.64
N ARG A 152 -0.34 14.55 -10.62
CA ARG A 152 0.66 15.62 -10.80
C ARG A 152 1.86 15.16 -11.61
N LEU A 153 2.37 13.97 -11.33
CA LEU A 153 3.49 13.38 -12.08
C LEU A 153 3.09 13.08 -13.53
N LEU A 154 1.91 12.51 -13.74
CA LEU A 154 1.37 12.27 -15.09
C LEU A 154 1.18 13.57 -15.89
N ARG A 155 0.73 14.64 -15.25
CA ARG A 155 0.61 15.97 -15.90
C ARG A 155 1.97 16.59 -16.25
N ALA A 156 3.03 16.22 -15.54
CA ALA A 156 4.41 16.61 -15.88
C ALA A 156 5.04 15.69 -16.94
N ASP A 157 4.24 14.80 -17.55
CA ASP A 157 4.64 13.83 -18.57
C ASP A 157 5.66 12.78 -18.09
N ILE A 158 5.60 12.44 -16.78
CA ILE A 158 6.41 11.36 -16.22
C ILE A 158 5.65 10.05 -16.43
N GLN A 159 6.11 9.25 -17.39
CA GLN A 159 5.44 8.01 -17.81
C GLN A 159 5.97 6.76 -17.11
N ASN A 160 7.26 6.73 -16.75
CA ASN A 160 7.88 5.62 -16.00
C ASN A 160 7.48 5.68 -14.53
N LEU A 161 6.19 5.50 -14.26
CA LEU A 161 5.58 5.69 -12.96
C LEU A 161 5.14 4.34 -12.36
N GLY A 162 5.16 4.23 -11.04
CA GLY A 162 4.59 3.14 -10.27
C GLY A 162 4.27 3.61 -8.86
N VAL A 163 3.70 2.74 -8.06
CA VAL A 163 3.36 3.05 -6.68
C VAL A 163 3.90 2.00 -5.71
N ILE A 164 4.15 2.43 -4.47
CA ILE A 164 4.55 1.55 -3.37
C ILE A 164 3.47 1.59 -2.30
N HIS A 165 2.91 0.43 -2.02
CA HIS A 165 2.02 0.24 -0.90
C HIS A 165 2.79 -0.20 0.34
N ARG A 166 2.79 0.66 1.37
CA ARG A 166 3.51 0.45 2.64
C ARG A 166 2.59 0.36 3.87
N GLY A 167 1.27 0.21 3.66
CA GLY A 167 0.26 0.25 4.70
C GLY A 167 -0.05 1.67 5.19
N PHE A 168 -1.07 1.79 6.02
CA PHE A 168 -1.57 3.05 6.56
C PHE A 168 -1.49 3.06 8.08
N SER A 169 -1.27 4.24 8.65
CA SER A 169 -1.27 4.40 10.11
C SER A 169 -2.65 4.17 10.69
N THR A 170 -2.69 3.60 11.89
CA THR A 170 -3.91 3.41 12.68
C THR A 170 -3.65 3.71 14.14
N TYR A 171 -4.70 4.07 14.88
CA TYR A 171 -4.69 4.16 16.35
C TYR A 171 -4.99 2.81 17.00
N GLU A 172 -5.50 1.85 16.26
CA GLU A 172 -5.80 0.52 16.74
C GLU A 172 -4.52 -0.30 16.92
N LYS A 173 -4.48 -1.10 18.00
CA LYS A 173 -3.39 -2.07 18.20
C LYS A 173 -3.64 -3.28 17.31
N THR A 174 -2.78 -3.48 16.34
CA THR A 174 -2.81 -4.64 15.43
C THR A 174 -1.48 -5.36 15.46
N GLN A 175 -1.41 -6.52 14.79
CA GLN A 175 -0.14 -7.21 14.58
C GLN A 175 0.82 -6.43 13.66
N TYR A 176 0.28 -5.54 12.83
CA TYR A 176 1.02 -4.73 11.87
C TYR A 176 1.40 -3.37 12.45
N ARG A 177 2.51 -2.83 12.00
CA ARG A 177 2.91 -1.43 12.26
C ARG A 177 2.01 -0.46 11.49
N ASN A 178 1.66 -0.82 10.26
CA ASN A 178 0.73 -0.07 9.40
C ASN A 178 -0.25 -1.06 8.79
N ILE A 179 -1.55 -0.79 8.92
CA ILE A 179 -2.58 -1.70 8.39
C ILE A 179 -2.52 -1.70 6.86
N PRO A 180 -2.55 -2.86 6.20
CA PRO A 180 -2.45 -2.91 4.75
C PRO A 180 -3.62 -2.26 4.00
N GLU A 181 -4.86 -2.28 4.55
CA GLU A 181 -6.05 -1.71 3.89
C GLU A 181 -6.10 -2.02 2.39
N TRP A 182 -5.99 -3.30 2.04
CA TRP A 182 -5.88 -3.78 0.66
C TRP A 182 -6.95 -3.21 -0.27
N GLN A 183 -8.15 -2.92 0.26
CA GLN A 183 -9.25 -2.37 -0.51
C GLN A 183 -8.90 -1.03 -1.15
N LEU A 184 -8.17 -0.14 -0.44
CA LEU A 184 -7.73 1.14 -1.00
C LEU A 184 -6.79 0.97 -2.19
N VAL A 185 -5.95 -0.07 -2.15
CA VAL A 185 -5.04 -0.38 -3.27
C VAL A 185 -5.82 -0.94 -4.46
N ILE A 186 -6.80 -1.80 -4.22
CA ILE A 186 -7.68 -2.34 -5.26
C ILE A 186 -8.45 -1.18 -5.94
N GLU A 187 -8.96 -0.23 -5.17
CA GLU A 187 -9.62 0.97 -5.71
C GLU A 187 -8.68 1.84 -6.54
N LEU A 188 -7.42 2.00 -6.10
CA LEU A 188 -6.39 2.69 -6.90
C LEU A 188 -6.13 1.96 -8.22
N GLN A 189 -6.00 0.64 -8.20
CA GLN A 189 -5.76 -0.19 -9.38
C GLN A 189 -6.94 -0.13 -10.36
N ASN A 190 -8.18 -0.10 -9.87
CA ASN A 190 -9.37 0.10 -10.71
C ASN A 190 -9.32 1.45 -11.45
N LYS A 191 -8.76 2.49 -10.83
CA LYS A 191 -8.61 3.81 -11.46
C LYS A 191 -7.42 3.87 -12.43
N PHE A 192 -6.33 3.17 -12.11
CA PHE A 192 -5.11 3.13 -12.91
C PHE A 192 -4.68 1.68 -13.15
N PRO A 193 -5.36 0.94 -14.04
CA PRO A 193 -5.12 -0.50 -14.21
C PRO A 193 -3.72 -0.86 -14.72
N ASP A 194 -3.07 0.06 -15.44
CA ASP A 194 -1.73 -0.15 -15.99
C ASP A 194 -0.60 0.37 -15.08
N LEU A 195 -0.93 0.89 -13.90
CA LEU A 195 0.07 1.43 -12.98
C LEU A 195 0.73 0.31 -12.18
N PRO A 196 2.06 0.10 -12.30
CA PRO A 196 2.77 -0.91 -11.51
C PRO A 196 2.63 -0.72 -10.01
N LEU A 197 2.30 -1.81 -9.31
CA LEU A 197 2.15 -1.86 -7.86
C LEU A 197 3.30 -2.62 -7.21
N ILE A 198 3.99 -1.99 -6.27
CA ILE A 198 5.04 -2.59 -5.44
C ILE A 198 4.54 -2.63 -3.99
N CYS A 199 4.66 -3.77 -3.32
CA CYS A 199 4.37 -3.88 -1.90
C CYS A 199 5.65 -3.66 -1.08
N ASP A 200 5.55 -2.91 0.01
CA ASP A 200 6.60 -2.73 1.00
C ASP A 200 6.18 -3.45 2.30
N PRO A 201 6.37 -4.77 2.39
CA PRO A 201 5.97 -5.56 3.53
C PRO A 201 6.75 -5.20 4.80
N SER A 202 7.99 -4.72 4.68
CA SER A 202 8.79 -4.29 5.83
C SER A 202 8.11 -3.17 6.62
N HIS A 203 7.59 -2.16 5.93
CA HIS A 203 6.89 -1.06 6.59
C HIS A 203 5.45 -1.42 7.01
N ILE A 204 4.78 -2.34 6.30
CA ILE A 204 3.46 -2.86 6.71
C ILE A 204 3.60 -3.57 8.05
N THR A 205 4.51 -4.54 8.12
CA THR A 205 4.62 -5.42 9.29
C THR A 205 5.33 -4.75 10.47
N GLY A 206 6.39 -4.00 10.23
CA GLY A 206 7.30 -3.50 11.27
C GLY A 206 8.04 -4.63 12.01
N LYS A 207 7.91 -5.88 11.54
CA LYS A 207 8.47 -7.08 12.14
C LYS A 207 8.90 -8.04 11.04
N ARG A 208 10.12 -8.58 11.14
CA ARG A 208 10.70 -9.44 10.10
C ARG A 208 9.97 -10.78 9.92
N GLU A 209 9.34 -11.29 10.98
CA GLU A 209 8.64 -12.58 10.96
C GLU A 209 7.42 -12.59 10.05
N LEU A 210 6.77 -11.45 9.86
CA LEU A 210 5.52 -11.32 9.09
C LEU A 210 5.76 -10.93 7.63
N ILE A 211 7.02 -10.67 7.21
CA ILE A 211 7.33 -10.19 5.86
C ILE A 211 6.90 -11.19 4.79
N PHE A 212 7.14 -12.48 5.01
CA PHE A 212 6.78 -13.53 4.06
C PHE A 212 5.27 -13.54 3.79
N ASP A 213 4.44 -13.56 4.84
CA ASP A 213 2.98 -13.66 4.71
C ASP A 213 2.39 -12.46 3.99
N VAL A 214 2.86 -11.24 4.31
CA VAL A 214 2.41 -10.01 3.64
C VAL A 214 2.91 -9.98 2.19
N SER A 215 4.12 -10.45 1.91
CA SER A 215 4.65 -10.55 0.55
C SER A 215 3.82 -11.52 -0.29
N GLN A 216 3.48 -12.70 0.25
CA GLN A 216 2.63 -13.66 -0.44
C GLN A 216 1.24 -13.10 -0.71
N THR A 217 0.63 -12.47 0.28
CA THR A 217 -0.69 -11.81 0.12
C THR A 217 -0.66 -10.75 -0.97
N ALA A 218 0.39 -9.92 -1.04
CA ALA A 218 0.53 -8.93 -2.09
C ALA A 218 0.61 -9.56 -3.48
N LEU A 219 1.42 -10.62 -3.66
CA LEU A 219 1.51 -11.33 -4.94
C LEU A 219 0.18 -11.99 -5.32
N ASP A 220 -0.56 -12.53 -4.35
CA ASP A 220 -1.90 -13.09 -4.56
C ASP A 220 -2.94 -12.03 -4.95
N LEU A 221 -2.67 -10.76 -4.62
CA LEU A 221 -3.44 -9.58 -5.05
C LEU A 221 -2.87 -8.90 -6.32
N ASN A 222 -2.04 -9.62 -7.09
CA ASN A 222 -1.46 -9.18 -8.36
C ASN A 222 -0.52 -7.97 -8.28
N PHE A 223 0.19 -7.80 -7.17
CA PHE A 223 1.27 -6.84 -7.11
C PHE A 223 2.42 -7.27 -8.03
N ASN A 224 3.06 -6.30 -8.68
CA ASN A 224 4.12 -6.51 -9.66
C ASN A 224 5.50 -6.69 -9.03
N GLY A 225 5.65 -6.38 -7.74
CA GLY A 225 6.93 -6.50 -7.06
C GLY A 225 6.87 -6.21 -5.57
N LEU A 226 8.04 -6.35 -4.95
CA LEU A 226 8.26 -6.20 -3.52
C LEU A 226 9.41 -5.23 -3.25
N MET A 227 9.26 -4.40 -2.20
CA MET A 227 10.33 -3.59 -1.64
C MET A 227 10.63 -4.06 -0.22
N ILE A 228 11.76 -4.76 -0.02
CA ILE A 228 12.09 -5.39 1.27
C ILE A 228 13.36 -4.77 1.85
N GLU A 229 13.29 -4.34 3.10
CA GLU A 229 14.45 -3.79 3.80
C GLU A 229 15.38 -4.91 4.26
N THR A 230 16.67 -4.80 3.86
CA THR A 230 17.68 -5.84 4.03
C THR A 230 18.96 -5.24 4.60
N HIS A 231 19.49 -5.82 5.68
CA HIS A 231 20.67 -5.33 6.36
C HIS A 231 21.61 -6.47 6.72
N CYS A 232 22.92 -6.25 6.66
CA CYS A 232 23.93 -7.30 6.97
C CYS A 232 23.94 -7.74 8.44
N THR A 233 23.53 -6.85 9.35
CA THR A 233 23.36 -7.08 10.79
C THR A 233 22.12 -6.33 11.28
N PRO A 234 20.90 -6.85 11.00
CA PRO A 234 19.65 -6.10 11.20
C PRO A 234 19.47 -5.53 12.60
N ASP A 235 19.91 -6.24 13.64
CA ASP A 235 19.73 -5.82 15.03
C ASP A 235 20.61 -4.63 15.42
N GLU A 236 21.66 -4.32 14.64
CA GLU A 236 22.57 -3.19 14.83
C GLU A 236 22.21 -1.98 13.94
N ALA A 237 21.16 -2.10 13.13
CA ALA A 237 20.75 -1.04 12.21
C ALA A 237 20.34 0.23 12.94
N TRP A 238 20.78 1.39 12.44
CA TRP A 238 20.49 2.71 13.02
C TRP A 238 19.04 3.14 12.83
N SER A 239 18.31 2.47 11.95
CA SER A 239 16.90 2.73 11.73
C SER A 239 16.12 1.45 11.45
N ASP A 240 14.91 1.37 12.01
CA ASP A 240 13.91 0.35 11.74
C ASP A 240 14.45 -1.11 11.80
N ALA A 241 15.33 -1.40 12.77
CA ALA A 241 16.03 -2.67 12.95
C ALA A 241 15.11 -3.91 12.93
N ALA A 242 13.96 -3.84 13.62
CA ALA A 242 13.06 -4.97 13.80
C ALA A 242 12.39 -5.45 12.49
N GLN A 243 12.35 -4.63 11.45
CA GLN A 243 11.66 -4.96 10.19
C GLN A 243 12.61 -5.31 9.04
N GLN A 244 13.93 -5.25 9.26
CA GLN A 244 14.93 -5.61 8.27
C GLN A 244 15.29 -7.10 8.36
N VAL A 245 15.52 -7.74 7.22
CA VAL A 245 15.98 -9.12 7.13
C VAL A 245 17.45 -9.17 6.70
N THR A 246 18.14 -10.30 6.92
CA THR A 246 19.48 -10.50 6.32
C THR A 246 19.36 -10.83 4.83
N PRO A 247 20.42 -10.67 4.02
CA PRO A 247 20.43 -11.07 2.62
C PRO A 247 20.02 -12.55 2.43
N GLU A 248 20.50 -13.45 3.28
CA GLU A 248 20.18 -14.88 3.22
C GLU A 248 18.69 -15.11 3.48
N ARG A 249 18.10 -14.38 4.45
CA ARG A 249 16.67 -14.48 4.74
C ARG A 249 15.81 -13.91 3.60
N LEU A 250 16.26 -12.83 2.95
CA LEU A 250 15.60 -12.32 1.75
C LEU A 250 15.55 -13.37 0.65
N ILE A 251 16.69 -14.01 0.35
CA ILE A 251 16.78 -15.08 -0.67
C ILE A 251 15.81 -16.22 -0.33
N GLN A 252 15.75 -16.66 0.92
CA GLN A 252 14.80 -17.68 1.35
C GLN A 252 13.36 -17.26 1.11
N ILE A 253 12.98 -16.02 1.52
CA ILE A 253 11.65 -15.48 1.29
C ILE A 253 11.31 -15.53 -0.20
N MET A 254 12.21 -15.04 -1.06
CA MET A 254 11.97 -15.02 -2.51
C MET A 254 11.80 -16.43 -3.10
N ASN A 255 12.58 -17.42 -2.65
CA ASN A 255 12.47 -18.80 -3.10
C ASN A 255 11.18 -19.49 -2.61
N ASP A 256 10.67 -19.13 -1.45
CA ASP A 256 9.48 -19.73 -0.85
C ASP A 256 8.18 -19.13 -1.43
N LEU A 257 8.24 -17.92 -2.02
CA LEU A 257 7.07 -17.25 -2.58
C LEU A 257 6.52 -17.99 -3.80
N ARG A 258 5.19 -18.11 -3.85
CA ARG A 258 4.47 -18.76 -4.96
C ARG A 258 3.85 -17.72 -5.86
N ILE A 259 4.29 -17.71 -7.12
CA ILE A 259 3.68 -16.86 -8.15
C ILE A 259 2.48 -17.61 -8.73
N ARG A 260 1.27 -17.02 -8.61
CA ARG A 260 0.03 -17.60 -9.10
C ARG A 260 -0.38 -16.94 -10.42
N GLN A 261 -1.11 -17.70 -11.24
CA GLN A 261 -1.66 -17.17 -12.49
C GLN A 261 -2.82 -16.20 -12.22
N ILE A 262 -2.85 -15.08 -12.96
CA ILE A 262 -3.87 -14.04 -12.84
C ILE A 262 -5.22 -14.52 -13.41
N SER A 263 -5.20 -15.43 -14.38
CA SER A 263 -6.40 -15.95 -15.05
C SER A 263 -6.55 -17.46 -14.86
N PHE A 264 -7.78 -17.92 -14.87
CA PHE A 264 -8.11 -19.34 -14.65
C PHE A 264 -7.86 -20.24 -15.87
N GLY A 265 -7.44 -19.69 -17.03
CA GLY A 265 -7.40 -20.46 -18.28
C GLY A 265 -8.80 -20.90 -18.75
N GLU A 266 -8.85 -21.80 -19.74
CA GLU A 266 -10.06 -22.45 -20.23
C GLU A 266 -10.15 -23.89 -19.67
N GLY A 267 -11.36 -24.37 -19.35
CA GLY A 267 -11.57 -25.75 -18.90
C GLY A 267 -12.53 -25.89 -17.71
N ASP A 268 -12.60 -27.08 -17.16
CA ASP A 268 -13.53 -27.47 -16.08
C ASP A 268 -13.38 -26.58 -14.83
N TYR A 269 -12.18 -26.20 -14.48
CA TYR A 269 -11.93 -25.33 -13.32
C TYR A 269 -12.54 -23.93 -13.52
N ALA A 270 -12.40 -23.33 -14.71
CA ALA A 270 -13.00 -22.03 -15.01
C ALA A 270 -14.54 -22.09 -14.93
N SER A 271 -15.15 -23.20 -15.42
CA SER A 271 -16.57 -23.45 -15.32
C SER A 271 -17.06 -23.60 -13.89
N GLN A 272 -16.31 -24.29 -13.03
CA GLN A 272 -16.62 -24.43 -11.60
C GLN A 272 -16.59 -23.08 -10.88
N ILE A 273 -15.55 -22.27 -11.12
CA ILE A 273 -15.46 -20.91 -10.53
C ILE A 273 -16.61 -20.03 -11.02
N ALA A 274 -16.95 -20.05 -12.32
CA ALA A 274 -18.07 -19.28 -12.85
C ALA A 274 -19.41 -19.69 -12.20
N SER A 275 -19.64 -20.98 -11.98
CA SER A 275 -20.83 -21.48 -11.27
C SER A 275 -20.88 -20.98 -9.82
N LEU A 276 -19.75 -21.01 -9.10
CA LEU A 276 -19.69 -20.51 -7.72
C LEU A 276 -19.95 -19.01 -7.65
N ARG A 277 -19.37 -18.23 -8.57
CA ARG A 277 -19.61 -16.78 -8.68
C ARG A 277 -21.09 -16.47 -8.92
N SER A 278 -21.73 -17.16 -9.85
CA SER A 278 -23.18 -16.99 -10.09
C SER A 278 -24.03 -17.28 -8.85
N ARG A 279 -23.62 -18.26 -8.02
CA ARG A 279 -24.31 -18.54 -6.75
C ARG A 279 -24.10 -17.42 -5.74
N ILE A 280 -22.89 -16.84 -5.69
CA ILE A 280 -22.60 -15.67 -4.85
C ILE A 280 -23.46 -14.48 -5.30
N ASP A 281 -23.56 -14.20 -6.61
CA ASP A 281 -24.38 -13.11 -7.16
C ASP A 281 -25.85 -13.21 -6.73
N ILE A 282 -26.39 -14.44 -6.68
CA ILE A 282 -27.76 -14.68 -6.19
C ILE A 282 -27.88 -14.31 -4.71
N ILE A 283 -26.94 -14.76 -3.88
CA ILE A 283 -26.92 -14.46 -2.43
C ILE A 283 -26.77 -12.96 -2.19
N ASP A 284 -25.89 -12.28 -2.95
CA ASP A 284 -25.70 -10.84 -2.85
C ASP A 284 -26.99 -10.05 -3.17
N ASN A 285 -27.75 -10.50 -4.16
CA ASN A 285 -29.07 -9.93 -4.46
C ASN A 285 -30.06 -10.14 -3.31
N GLU A 286 -30.10 -11.32 -2.70
CA GLU A 286 -30.93 -11.60 -1.53
C GLU A 286 -30.53 -10.73 -0.35
N LEU A 287 -29.23 -10.53 -0.11
CA LEU A 287 -28.71 -9.61 0.91
C LEU A 287 -29.20 -8.17 0.68
N LEU A 288 -29.19 -7.68 -0.56
CA LEU A 288 -29.70 -6.34 -0.89
C LEU A 288 -31.18 -6.23 -0.61
N GLU A 289 -31.99 -7.23 -0.95
CA GLU A 289 -33.41 -7.26 -0.66
C GLU A 289 -33.69 -7.24 0.85
N LEU A 290 -32.99 -8.03 1.63
CA LEU A 290 -33.10 -8.04 3.10
C LEU A 290 -32.72 -6.68 3.68
N ARG A 291 -31.67 -6.03 3.16
CA ARG A 291 -31.27 -4.66 3.54
C ARG A 291 -32.37 -3.65 3.23
N LYS A 292 -32.97 -3.72 2.05
CA LYS A 292 -34.12 -2.86 1.68
C LYS A 292 -35.27 -3.00 2.68
N LYS A 293 -35.67 -4.24 3.02
CA LYS A 293 -36.73 -4.50 4.01
C LYS A 293 -36.37 -3.90 5.37
N ARG A 294 -35.14 -4.10 5.83
CA ARG A 294 -34.65 -3.54 7.11
C ARG A 294 -34.68 -2.01 7.10
N MET A 295 -34.30 -1.36 5.99
CA MET A 295 -34.33 0.09 5.88
C MET A 295 -35.76 0.64 5.87
N SER A 296 -36.72 -0.04 5.25
CA SER A 296 -38.14 0.35 5.35
C SER A 296 -38.62 0.39 6.81
N LEU A 297 -38.30 -0.63 7.60
CA LEU A 297 -38.63 -0.62 9.04
C LEU A 297 -37.92 0.54 9.81
N SER A 298 -36.69 0.87 9.39
CA SER A 298 -35.95 2.01 9.96
C SER A 298 -36.65 3.34 9.64
N ASP A 299 -37.22 3.47 8.45
CA ASP A 299 -37.98 4.65 8.03
C ASP A 299 -39.30 4.78 8.88
N GLU A 300 -40.01 3.68 9.06
CA GLU A 300 -41.21 3.64 9.94
C GLU A 300 -40.86 4.08 11.35
N ILE A 301 -39.75 3.59 11.94
CA ILE A 301 -39.26 4.03 13.23
C ILE A 301 -38.94 5.54 13.20
N GLY A 302 -38.35 6.05 12.14
CA GLY A 302 -38.05 7.47 11.95
C GLY A 302 -39.32 8.33 11.99
N HIS A 303 -40.41 7.93 11.34
CA HIS A 303 -41.69 8.60 11.37
C HIS A 303 -42.30 8.59 12.77
N LEU A 304 -42.24 7.46 13.47
CA LEU A 304 -42.77 7.36 14.86
C LEU A 304 -41.96 8.24 15.81
N LYS A 305 -40.65 8.29 15.71
CA LYS A 305 -39.79 9.15 16.51
C LYS A 305 -40.09 10.65 16.27
N LYS A 306 -40.25 11.02 15.00
CA LYS A 306 -40.63 12.39 14.62
C LYS A 306 -41.97 12.80 15.25
N ALA A 307 -42.98 11.93 15.12
CA ALA A 307 -44.31 12.19 15.66
C ALA A 307 -44.34 12.34 17.20
N ASN A 308 -43.42 11.62 17.89
CA ASN A 308 -43.36 11.60 19.36
C ASN A 308 -42.21 12.44 19.94
N ASN A 309 -41.52 13.24 19.14
CA ASN A 309 -40.38 14.06 19.54
C ASN A 309 -39.24 13.25 20.25
N VAL A 310 -38.95 12.05 19.75
CA VAL A 310 -37.94 11.14 20.32
C VAL A 310 -36.64 11.27 19.55
N ALA A 311 -35.50 11.27 20.26
CA ALA A 311 -34.16 11.31 19.66
C ALA A 311 -33.92 10.12 18.73
N ILE A 312 -33.20 10.37 17.62
CA ILE A 312 -32.88 9.35 16.62
C ILE A 312 -31.98 8.24 17.23
N LEU A 313 -30.91 8.63 17.92
CA LEU A 313 -29.96 7.70 18.51
C LEU A 313 -30.40 7.22 19.89
N GLN A 314 -30.40 5.90 20.08
CA GLN A 314 -30.64 5.22 21.37
C GLN A 314 -29.44 4.29 21.64
N ASN A 315 -28.44 4.77 22.38
CA ASN A 315 -27.17 4.11 22.62
C ASN A 315 -27.32 2.70 23.20
N THR A 316 -28.21 2.51 24.19
CA THR A 316 -28.43 1.20 24.82
C THR A 316 -28.81 0.14 23.79
N ARG A 317 -29.79 0.46 22.92
CA ARG A 317 -30.25 -0.45 21.88
C ARG A 317 -29.16 -0.82 20.87
N TRP A 318 -28.29 0.12 20.53
CA TRP A 318 -27.17 -0.14 19.62
C TRP A 318 -26.18 -1.15 20.21
N HIS A 319 -25.80 -0.99 21.48
CA HIS A 319 -24.90 -1.93 22.15
C HIS A 319 -25.49 -3.34 22.25
N GLU A 320 -26.77 -3.46 22.57
CA GLU A 320 -27.48 -4.75 22.60
C GLU A 320 -27.45 -5.46 21.26
N ILE A 321 -27.78 -4.74 20.16
CA ILE A 321 -27.78 -5.30 18.82
C ILE A 321 -26.38 -5.76 18.44
N LEU A 322 -25.36 -4.90 18.61
CA LEU A 322 -24.01 -5.20 18.22
C LEU A 322 -23.45 -6.42 18.98
N GLY A 323 -23.64 -6.46 20.30
CA GLY A 323 -23.20 -7.61 21.12
C GLY A 323 -23.86 -8.91 20.69
N LYS A 324 -25.18 -8.89 20.44
CA LYS A 324 -25.90 -10.06 19.92
C LYS A 324 -25.36 -10.53 18.57
N MET A 325 -25.15 -9.62 17.63
CA MET A 325 -24.67 -9.95 16.28
C MET A 325 -23.24 -10.48 16.26
N ILE A 326 -22.38 -10.02 17.17
CA ILE A 326 -21.03 -10.58 17.33
C ILE A 326 -21.12 -12.04 17.75
N LEU A 327 -21.91 -12.36 18.79
CA LEU A 327 -22.08 -13.73 19.27
C LEU A 327 -22.67 -14.67 18.20
N GLU A 328 -23.69 -14.20 17.47
CA GLU A 328 -24.29 -14.99 16.38
C GLU A 328 -23.34 -15.14 15.20
N GLY A 329 -22.58 -14.08 14.84
CA GLY A 329 -21.59 -14.12 13.77
C GLY A 329 -20.48 -15.13 14.04
N GLU A 330 -20.01 -15.21 15.26
CA GLU A 330 -19.00 -16.19 15.67
C GLU A 330 -19.49 -17.64 15.45
N GLN A 331 -20.77 -17.93 15.77
CA GLN A 331 -21.37 -19.25 15.51
C GLN A 331 -21.43 -19.60 14.00
N TYR A 332 -21.47 -18.58 13.13
CA TYR A 332 -21.42 -18.76 11.68
C TYR A 332 -20.00 -18.74 11.10
N GLY A 333 -18.96 -18.68 11.97
CA GLY A 333 -17.57 -18.61 11.54
C GLY A 333 -17.16 -17.25 10.97
N LEU A 334 -17.92 -16.19 11.26
CA LEU A 334 -17.59 -14.83 10.85
C LEU A 334 -16.70 -14.16 11.90
N SER A 335 -15.68 -13.42 11.46
CA SER A 335 -14.83 -12.67 12.38
C SER A 335 -15.58 -11.52 13.06
N GLU A 336 -15.28 -11.24 14.32
CA GLU A 336 -15.84 -10.13 15.07
C GLU A 336 -15.66 -8.79 14.31
N GLU A 337 -14.47 -8.57 13.76
CA GLU A 337 -14.16 -7.35 12.98
C GLU A 337 -15.11 -7.18 11.78
N PHE A 338 -15.36 -8.25 11.04
CA PHE A 338 -16.27 -8.24 9.89
C PHE A 338 -17.70 -7.92 10.31
N VAL A 339 -18.19 -8.55 11.38
CA VAL A 339 -19.54 -8.32 11.91
C VAL A 339 -19.68 -6.86 12.37
N ILE A 340 -18.71 -6.33 13.11
CA ILE A 340 -18.70 -4.95 13.56
C ILE A 340 -18.77 -3.97 12.37
N LYS A 341 -17.93 -4.16 11.35
CA LYS A 341 -17.90 -3.29 10.16
C LYS A 341 -19.26 -3.24 9.45
N ILE A 342 -19.86 -4.40 9.20
CA ILE A 342 -21.18 -4.48 8.53
C ILE A 342 -22.27 -3.80 9.38
N PHE A 343 -22.37 -4.14 10.64
CA PHE A 343 -23.44 -3.60 11.48
C PHE A 343 -23.27 -2.11 11.78
N LYS A 344 -22.04 -1.60 11.87
CA LYS A 344 -21.78 -0.15 11.92
C LYS A 344 -22.27 0.55 10.65
N ALA A 345 -21.97 0.00 9.46
CA ALA A 345 -22.43 0.58 8.19
C ALA A 345 -23.97 0.59 8.08
N ILE A 346 -24.61 -0.51 8.47
CA ILE A 346 -26.08 -0.61 8.48
C ILE A 346 -26.70 0.37 9.48
N HIS A 347 -26.12 0.52 10.64
CA HIS A 347 -26.60 1.45 11.67
C HIS A 347 -26.46 2.90 11.22
N GLN A 348 -25.30 3.25 10.63
CA GLN A 348 -25.10 4.59 10.08
C GLN A 348 -26.12 4.94 9.01
N GLU A 349 -26.43 4.01 8.08
CA GLU A 349 -27.46 4.24 7.07
C GLU A 349 -28.84 4.40 7.69
N SER A 350 -29.17 3.64 8.75
CA SER A 350 -30.43 3.82 9.48
C SER A 350 -30.53 5.21 10.11
N ILE A 351 -29.44 5.72 10.70
CA ILE A 351 -29.38 7.08 11.25
C ILE A 351 -29.59 8.12 10.14
N ASN A 352 -28.88 7.99 9.04
CA ASN A 352 -28.96 8.93 7.91
C ASN A 352 -30.39 9.05 7.36
N ARG A 353 -31.09 7.91 7.23
CA ARG A 353 -32.49 7.88 6.76
C ARG A 353 -33.47 8.50 7.76
N GLN A 354 -33.37 8.15 9.06
CA GLN A 354 -34.18 8.74 10.10
C GLN A 354 -33.94 10.24 10.22
N GLU A 355 -32.69 10.69 10.05
CA GLU A 355 -32.36 12.13 10.05
C GLU A 355 -33.05 12.90 8.92
N LYS A 356 -33.06 12.34 7.70
CA LYS A 356 -33.80 12.92 6.56
C LYS A 356 -35.29 13.04 6.87
N ILE A 357 -35.91 12.01 7.46
CA ILE A 357 -37.32 12.00 7.83
C ILE A 357 -37.62 13.07 8.89
N VAL A 358 -36.81 13.16 9.93
CA VAL A 358 -36.97 14.15 10.99
C VAL A 358 -36.83 15.57 10.46
N LYS A 359 -35.83 15.84 9.62
CA LYS A 359 -35.58 17.13 8.97
C LYS A 359 -36.59 17.49 7.86
N GLY A 360 -37.40 16.53 7.40
CA GLY A 360 -38.38 16.77 6.34
C GLY A 360 -37.77 16.94 4.94
N LYS A 361 -36.65 16.28 4.71
CA LYS A 361 -35.93 16.27 3.42
C LYS A 361 -36.17 14.96 2.67
#